data_f1dcbbbc661421912ab8184a480ef461
#
_entry.id   f1dcbbbc661421912ab8184a480ef461
#
_cell.length_a   1.000
_cell.length_b   1.000
_cell.length_c   1.000
_cell.angle_alpha   90.00
_cell.angle_beta   90.00
_cell.angle_gamma   90.00
#
_symmetry.space_group_name_H-M   'P 1'
#
loop_
_entity.id
_entity.type
_entity.pdbx_description
1 polymer ?
#
loop_
_entity_poly.entity_id
_entity_poly.type
_entity_poly.pdbx_seq_one_letter_code
_entity_poly.pdbx_strand_id
1 'polypeptide(L)'
;KTNSIFLDGYICKTPIYRKTPLGREIADLLLAVNRPYGKSDYIPCICWGRNARFASGFEVGEHVQILGRIQSREYIKKLTETETQKRIAYEVSVSKLECVEE
;
A
#
# COMPACT_ATOMS: atom_id res chain seq x y z
N LYS A 1 3.79 -21.27 3.40
CA LYS A 1 3.25 -20.40 2.37
C LYS A 1 4.37 -19.78 1.55
N THR A 2 4.15 -19.61 0.27
CA THR A 2 5.19 -19.12 -0.64
C THR A 2 5.17 -17.60 -0.83
N ASN A 3 4.13 -16.92 -0.37
CA ASN A 3 4.05 -15.47 -0.55
C ASN A 3 3.23 -14.87 0.60
N SER A 4 3.93 -14.59 1.67
CA SER A 4 3.32 -14.00 2.85
C SER A 4 4.30 -12.99 3.44
N ILE A 5 3.82 -11.82 3.77
CA ILE A 5 4.66 -10.76 4.32
C ILE A 5 3.94 -10.10 5.49
N PHE A 6 4.70 -9.85 6.54
CA PHE A 6 4.23 -9.09 7.69
C PHE A 6 5.05 -7.81 7.78
N LEU A 7 4.37 -6.68 7.88
CA LEU A 7 5.02 -5.38 7.99
C LEU A 7 4.50 -4.64 9.22
N ASP A 8 5.42 -4.05 9.94
CA ASP A 8 5.12 -3.16 11.06
C ASP A 8 5.69 -1.80 10.69
N GLY A 9 4.84 -0.78 10.63
CA GLY A 9 5.31 0.51 10.19
C GLY A 9 4.32 1.63 10.46
N TYR A 10 4.56 2.75 9.80
CA TYR A 10 3.80 3.98 10.03
C TYR A 10 3.24 4.51 8.72
N ILE A 11 2.02 5.02 8.79
CA ILE A 11 1.40 5.67 7.63
C ILE A 11 2.16 6.97 7.39
N CYS A 12 2.75 7.11 6.21
CA CYS A 12 3.57 8.30 5.91
C CYS A 12 2.96 9.21 4.85
N LYS A 13 1.78 8.86 4.35
CA LYS A 13 1.07 9.65 3.37
C LYS A 13 -0.43 9.41 3.57
N THR A 14 -1.23 10.45 3.41
CA THR A 14 -2.69 10.30 3.53
C THR A 14 -3.18 9.21 2.57
N PRO A 15 -3.92 8.22 3.07
CA PRO A 15 -4.43 7.16 2.21
C PRO A 15 -5.33 7.71 1.11
N ILE A 16 -5.25 7.09 -0.05
CA ILE A 16 -6.09 7.47 -1.20
C ILE A 16 -7.16 6.40 -1.37
N TYR A 17 -8.39 6.80 -1.11
CA TYR A 17 -9.55 5.93 -1.25
C TYR A 17 -10.24 6.20 -2.57
N ARG A 18 -10.62 5.12 -3.26
CA ARG A 18 -11.40 5.25 -4.50
C ARG A 18 -12.30 4.04 -4.66
N LYS A 19 -13.33 4.23 -5.48
CA LYS A 19 -14.26 3.16 -5.78
C LYS A 19 -14.22 2.92 -7.29
N THR A 20 -14.09 1.66 -7.70
CA THR A 20 -14.07 1.31 -9.11
C THR A 20 -15.47 1.47 -9.71
N PRO A 21 -15.57 1.52 -11.07
CA PRO A 21 -16.89 1.58 -11.72
C PRO A 21 -17.81 0.43 -11.35
N LEU A 22 -17.25 -0.73 -10.97
CA LEU A 22 -18.04 -1.88 -10.53
C LEU A 22 -18.36 -1.85 -9.05
N GLY A 23 -18.01 -0.77 -8.36
CA GLY A 23 -18.34 -0.59 -6.95
C GLY A 23 -17.35 -1.20 -5.97
N ARG A 24 -16.19 -1.66 -6.42
CA ARG A 24 -15.15 -2.18 -5.51
C ARG A 24 -14.41 -1.03 -4.84
N GLU A 25 -14.22 -1.16 -3.55
CA GLU A 25 -13.49 -0.16 -2.78
C GLU A 25 -12.01 -0.49 -2.75
N ILE A 26 -11.18 0.54 -2.96
CA ILE A 26 -9.73 0.40 -2.98
C ILE A 26 -9.13 1.52 -2.15
N ALA A 27 -8.10 1.22 -1.36
CA ALA A 27 -7.32 2.25 -0.69
C ALA A 27 -5.85 1.97 -0.93
N ASP A 28 -5.14 3.01 -1.34
CA ASP A 28 -3.69 2.96 -1.52
C ASP A 28 -3.04 3.58 -0.31
N LEU A 29 -2.10 2.87 0.29
CA LEU A 29 -1.34 3.31 1.45
C LEU A 29 0.14 3.35 1.10
N LEU A 30 0.86 4.26 1.76
CA LEU A 30 2.32 4.23 1.75
C LEU A 30 2.79 4.01 3.17
N LEU A 31 3.45 2.88 3.40
CA LEU A 31 3.90 2.47 4.72
C LEU A 31 5.39 2.71 4.87
N ALA A 32 5.80 3.41 5.91
CA ALA A 32 7.21 3.59 6.24
C ALA A 32 7.61 2.49 7.22
N VAL A 33 8.52 1.62 6.79
CA VAL A 33 9.04 0.51 7.59
C VAL A 33 10.48 0.85 7.96
N ASN A 34 10.75 0.98 9.24
CA ASN A 34 12.05 1.41 9.72
C ASN A 34 13.04 0.27 9.73
N ARG A 35 14.24 0.54 9.24
CA ARG A 35 15.36 -0.38 9.36
C ARG A 35 16.11 -0.10 10.67
N PRO A 36 16.85 -1.11 11.20
CA PRO A 36 17.57 -0.94 12.47
C PRO A 36 18.56 0.22 12.49
N TYR A 37 19.04 0.69 11.34
CA TYR A 37 20.12 1.68 11.27
C TYR A 37 19.64 3.06 10.83
N GLY A 38 18.39 3.39 11.13
CA GLY A 38 17.89 4.75 10.90
C GLY A 38 17.39 5.04 9.50
N LYS A 39 17.36 4.06 8.62
CA LYS A 39 16.78 4.21 7.29
C LYS A 39 15.37 3.62 7.28
N SER A 40 14.56 4.08 6.34
CA SER A 40 13.20 3.58 6.17
C SER A 40 12.99 3.11 4.74
N ASP A 41 12.18 2.07 4.62
CA ASP A 41 11.68 1.64 3.32
C ASP A 41 10.25 2.13 3.21
N TYR A 42 9.88 2.63 2.05
CA TYR A 42 8.53 3.14 1.79
C TYR A 42 7.83 2.14 0.89
N ILE A 43 6.86 1.45 1.45
CA ILE A 43 6.24 0.28 0.83
C ILE A 43 4.82 0.62 0.40
N PRO A 44 4.52 0.60 -0.92
CA PRO A 44 3.15 0.78 -1.37
C PRO A 44 2.31 -0.43 -0.99
N CYS A 45 1.13 -0.17 -0.44
CA CYS A 45 0.18 -1.22 -0.06
C CYS A 45 -1.17 -0.90 -0.67
N ILE A 46 -1.91 -1.95 -1.01
CA ILE A 46 -3.26 -1.80 -1.54
C ILE A 46 -4.23 -2.61 -0.71
N CYS A 47 -5.34 -1.97 -0.33
CA CYS A 47 -6.42 -2.58 0.43
C CYS A 47 -7.68 -2.64 -0.41
N TRP A 48 -8.51 -3.64 -0.17
CA TRP A 48 -9.74 -3.87 -0.90
C TRP A 48 -10.92 -4.01 0.05
N GLY A 49 -12.08 -3.54 -0.39
CA GLY A 49 -13.33 -3.75 0.33
C GLY A 49 -13.32 -3.15 1.72
N ARG A 50 -13.66 -3.98 2.71
CA ARG A 50 -13.74 -3.54 4.10
C ARG A 50 -12.40 -2.99 4.60
N ASN A 51 -11.30 -3.62 4.22
CA ASN A 51 -9.98 -3.13 4.59
C ASN A 51 -9.72 -1.75 4.01
N ALA A 52 -10.19 -1.48 2.78
CA ALA A 52 -10.04 -0.17 2.17
C ALA A 52 -10.81 0.89 2.95
N ARG A 53 -12.03 0.59 3.38
CA ARG A 53 -12.81 1.53 4.21
C ARG A 53 -12.11 1.81 5.52
N PHE A 54 -11.60 0.78 6.17
CA PHE A 54 -10.89 0.94 7.43
C PHE A 54 -9.63 1.78 7.24
N ALA A 55 -8.85 1.44 6.19
CA ALA A 55 -7.60 2.13 5.90
C ALA A 55 -7.81 3.60 5.53
N SER A 56 -8.94 3.93 4.93
CA SER A 56 -9.22 5.30 4.51
C SER A 56 -9.29 6.27 5.67
N GLY A 57 -9.50 5.76 6.89
CA GLY A 57 -9.54 6.60 8.09
C GLY A 57 -8.19 6.80 8.77
N PHE A 58 -7.14 6.21 8.27
CA PHE A 58 -5.82 6.37 8.90
C PHE A 58 -5.26 7.77 8.64
N GLU A 59 -4.58 8.28 9.65
CA GLU A 59 -3.86 9.54 9.53
C GLU A 59 -2.37 9.30 9.42
N VAL A 60 -1.67 10.27 8.84
CA VAL A 60 -0.22 10.24 8.78
C VAL A 60 0.34 10.16 10.20
N GLY A 61 1.28 9.24 10.40
CA GLY A 61 1.90 9.01 11.71
C GLY A 61 1.31 7.84 12.47
N GLU A 62 0.19 7.30 12.05
CA GLU A 62 -0.39 6.14 12.76
C GLU A 62 0.47 4.91 12.57
N HIS A 63 0.60 4.15 13.65
CA HIS A 63 1.37 2.91 13.69
C HIS A 63 0.43 1.76 13.33
N VAL A 64 0.80 0.99 12.30
CA VAL A 64 -0.05 -0.10 11.82
C VAL A 64 0.77 -1.36 11.58
N GLN A 65 0.09 -2.50 11.64
CA GLN A 65 0.66 -3.80 11.28
C GLN A 65 -0.16 -4.38 10.15
N ILE A 66 0.53 -4.90 9.14
CA ILE A 66 -0.08 -5.37 7.91
C ILE A 66 0.39 -6.79 7.63
N LEU A 67 -0.56 -7.67 7.31
CA LEU A 67 -0.28 -8.99 6.79
C LEU A 67 -0.83 -9.05 5.37
N GLY A 68 -0.03 -9.55 4.46
CA GLY A 68 -0.44 -9.63 3.07
C GLY A 68 0.52 -10.43 2.23
N ARG A 69 0.55 -10.11 0.96
CA ARG A 69 1.45 -10.74 0.00
C ARG A 69 1.98 -9.70 -0.97
N ILE A 70 3.15 -9.95 -1.52
CA ILE A 70 3.71 -9.10 -2.56
C ILE A 70 3.08 -9.48 -3.89
N GLN A 71 2.74 -8.47 -4.68
CA GLN A 71 2.30 -8.68 -6.05
C GLN A 71 2.94 -7.64 -6.96
N SER A 72 3.05 -7.98 -8.23
CA SER A 72 3.52 -7.05 -9.23
C SER A 72 2.35 -6.66 -10.13
N ARG A 73 2.44 -5.49 -10.71
CA ARG A 73 1.52 -5.08 -11.76
C ARG A 73 2.25 -4.29 -12.81
N GLU A 74 1.82 -4.44 -14.04
CA GLU A 74 2.36 -3.67 -15.14
C GLU A 74 1.59 -2.36 -15.25
N TYR A 75 2.31 -1.31 -15.63
CA TYR A 75 1.68 -0.03 -15.93
C TYR A 75 2.46 0.64 -17.05
N ILE A 76 1.81 1.60 -17.70
CA ILE A 76 2.40 2.35 -18.79
C ILE A 76 2.77 3.72 -18.28
N LYS A 77 4.07 4.05 -18.39
CA LYS A 77 4.54 5.38 -18.04
C LYS A 77 4.71 6.20 -19.31
N LYS A 78 4.11 7.38 -19.30
CA LYS A 78 4.25 8.31 -20.41
C LYS A 78 5.55 9.09 -20.20
N LEU A 79 6.49 8.96 -21.15
CA LEU A 79 7.76 9.64 -21.09
C LEU A 79 7.72 10.99 -21.81
N THR A 80 7.10 11.00 -22.99
CA THR A 80 6.89 12.22 -23.80
C THR A 80 5.49 12.14 -24.40
N GLU A 81 5.15 13.13 -25.22
CA GLU A 81 3.86 13.13 -25.92
C GLU A 81 3.66 11.89 -26.78
N THR A 82 4.75 11.34 -27.32
CA THR A 82 4.68 10.24 -28.29
C THR A 82 5.32 8.96 -27.78
N GLU A 83 6.00 9.01 -26.62
CA GLU A 83 6.72 7.85 -26.11
C GLU A 83 6.14 7.36 -24.80
N THR A 84 5.93 6.05 -24.71
CA THR A 84 5.50 5.40 -23.48
C THR A 84 6.45 4.26 -23.17
N GLN A 85 6.47 3.84 -21.90
CA GLN A 85 7.30 2.74 -21.46
C GLN A 85 6.50 1.85 -20.54
N LYS A 86 6.56 0.54 -20.79
CA LYS A 86 5.95 -0.45 -19.93
C LYS A 86 6.87 -0.67 -18.72
N ARG A 87 6.31 -0.58 -17.53
CA ARG A 87 7.06 -0.77 -16.29
C ARG A 87 6.32 -1.72 -15.36
N ILE A 88 7.05 -2.22 -14.36
CA ILE A 88 6.50 -3.11 -13.35
C ILE A 88 6.65 -2.43 -12.00
N ALA A 89 5.56 -2.38 -11.25
CA ALA A 89 5.56 -1.91 -9.88
C ALA A 89 5.27 -3.08 -8.94
N TYR A 90 5.83 -3.02 -7.75
CA TYR A 90 5.60 -4.02 -6.71
C TYR A 90 4.86 -3.35 -5.55
N GLU A 91 3.92 -4.09 -4.98
CA GLU A 91 3.11 -3.58 -3.89
C GLU A 91 2.69 -4.73 -3.00
N VAL A 92 2.25 -4.40 -1.79
CA VAL A 92 1.72 -5.41 -0.87
C VAL A 92 0.20 -5.36 -0.95
N SER A 93 -0.40 -6.50 -1.32
CA SER A 93 -1.85 -6.66 -1.28
C SER A 93 -2.22 -7.08 0.14
N VAL A 94 -2.97 -6.23 0.83
CA VAL A 94 -3.24 -6.40 2.26
C VAL A 94 -4.39 -7.36 2.47
N SER A 95 -4.17 -8.38 3.30
CA SER A 95 -5.23 -9.30 3.70
C SER A 95 -5.74 -8.98 5.11
N LYS A 96 -4.86 -8.47 5.97
CA LYS A 96 -5.22 -8.12 7.35
C LYS A 96 -4.44 -6.88 7.76
N LEU A 97 -5.10 -5.98 8.48
CA LEU A 97 -4.42 -4.81 8.96
C LEU A 97 -4.99 -4.37 10.31
N GLU A 98 -4.10 -3.91 11.17
CA GLU A 98 -4.46 -3.48 12.51
C GLU A 98 -3.74 -2.19 12.86
N CYS A 99 -4.44 -1.33 13.60
CA CYS A 99 -3.84 -0.14 14.18
C CYS A 99 -3.23 -0.53 15.52
N VAL A 100 -2.00 -0.13 15.75
CA VAL A 100 -1.31 -0.40 17.01
C VAL A 100 -1.49 0.81 17.92
N GLU A 101 -2.02 0.57 19.10
CA GLU A 101 -2.14 1.64 20.09
C GLU A 101 -0.84 1.77 20.85
N GLU A 102 -0.40 2.99 21.01
CA GLU A 102 0.85 3.29 21.74
C GLU A 102 0.59 4.11 22.98
#